data_d910225cdbc01eee7ae74500fdecf5a8
#
_entry.id   d910225cdbc01eee7ae74500fdecf5a8
#
_cell.length_a   1.000
_cell.length_b   1.000
_cell.length_c   1.000
_cell.angle_alpha   90.00
_cell.angle_beta   90.00
_cell.angle_gamma   90.00
#
_symmetry.space_group_name_H-M   'P 1'
#
loop_
_entity.id
_entity.type
_entity.pdbx_description
1 polymer ?
#
loop_
_entity_poly.entity_id
_entity_poly.type
_entity_poly.pdbx_seq_one_letter_code
_entity_poly.pdbx_strand_id
1 'polypeptide(L)'
;GATSGIGEAFADILPANTNLILTGRDAGKLTALQERLAHREREVDIVEADLRLPGDREKLAERSETLGVDLFVNNAGLGYFSHFTETSADDEAAMVDVNVVAVHALTHALLPGMIERTKATGRRAGLIIVSSVVGHVPVPYFATYAATKAFDLALAEGLAEELSDEPIDILALCPGATATDFQSRAGAPMDMFDRAESATSVARKGMRALGHRRVLVSQLPMRLGLSYNTVIHRIATTGAHA
;
A
#
# COMPACT_ATOMS: atom_id res chain seq x y z
N GLY A 1 4.22 -7.85 0.05
CA GLY A 1 3.37 -7.89 1.22
C GLY A 1 2.11 -8.73 1.05
N ALA A 2 2.19 -9.86 0.28
CA ALA A 2 1.02 -10.68 -0.05
C ALA A 2 0.66 -11.73 1.01
N THR A 3 1.56 -12.02 1.97
CA THR A 3 1.44 -13.16 2.88
C THR A 3 0.62 -12.89 4.15
N SER A 4 -0.01 -11.73 4.27
CA SER A 4 -0.89 -11.39 5.39
C SER A 4 -1.74 -10.14 5.14
N GLY A 5 -2.83 -10.01 5.89
CA GLY A 5 -3.61 -8.80 6.00
C GLY A 5 -4.21 -8.31 4.68
N ILE A 6 -4.05 -7.02 4.39
CA ILE A 6 -4.66 -6.37 3.22
C ILE A 6 -4.09 -6.94 1.91
N GLY A 7 -2.78 -7.24 1.84
CA GLY A 7 -2.16 -7.81 0.64
C GLY A 7 -2.70 -9.20 0.30
N GLU A 8 -2.86 -10.08 1.29
CA GLU A 8 -3.48 -11.39 1.12
C GLU A 8 -4.95 -11.24 0.71
N ALA A 9 -5.68 -10.34 1.33
CA ALA A 9 -7.07 -10.06 0.99
C ALA A 9 -7.24 -9.58 -0.45
N PHE A 10 -6.31 -8.79 -0.99
CA PHE A 10 -6.32 -8.45 -2.42
C PHE A 10 -6.16 -9.68 -3.30
N ALA A 11 -5.21 -10.58 -2.99
CA ALA A 11 -5.01 -11.81 -3.75
C ALA A 11 -6.27 -12.71 -3.75
N ASP A 12 -6.99 -12.75 -2.63
CA ASP A 12 -8.21 -13.55 -2.46
C ASP A 12 -9.41 -13.01 -3.25
N ILE A 13 -9.56 -11.69 -3.35
CA ILE A 13 -10.78 -11.10 -3.95
C ILE A 13 -10.70 -10.89 -5.45
N LEU A 14 -9.50 -10.96 -6.03
CA LEU A 14 -9.34 -10.82 -7.49
C LEU A 14 -10.04 -11.97 -8.23
N PRO A 15 -10.60 -11.72 -9.42
CA PRO A 15 -11.28 -12.75 -10.22
C PRO A 15 -10.41 -13.99 -10.42
N ALA A 16 -11.04 -15.16 -10.50
CA ALA A 16 -10.36 -16.43 -10.59
C ALA A 16 -9.45 -16.59 -11.83
N ASN A 17 -9.70 -15.84 -12.88
CA ASN A 17 -8.91 -15.82 -14.11
C ASN A 17 -7.82 -14.70 -14.11
N THR A 18 -7.50 -14.12 -12.96
CA THR A 18 -6.43 -13.13 -12.82
C THR A 18 -5.14 -13.83 -12.39
N ASN A 19 -4.11 -13.80 -13.21
CA ASN A 19 -2.78 -14.29 -12.83
C ASN A 19 -2.17 -13.39 -11.75
N LEU A 20 -1.39 -13.96 -10.85
CA LEU A 20 -0.84 -13.26 -9.69
C LEU A 20 0.68 -13.36 -9.63
N ILE A 21 1.33 -12.27 -9.24
CA ILE A 21 2.69 -12.27 -8.71
C ILE A 21 2.59 -11.91 -7.23
N LEU A 22 3.00 -12.82 -6.36
CA LEU A 22 2.95 -12.65 -4.92
C LEU A 22 4.36 -12.46 -4.37
N THR A 23 4.55 -11.44 -3.54
CA THR A 23 5.86 -11.19 -2.91
C THR A 23 5.75 -11.05 -1.40
N GLY A 24 6.79 -11.52 -0.74
CA GLY A 24 6.97 -11.48 0.72
C GLY A 24 8.34 -12.03 1.11
N ARG A 25 8.64 -12.00 2.41
CA ARG A 25 9.93 -12.49 2.94
C ARG A 25 9.90 -13.95 3.40
N ASP A 26 8.72 -14.52 3.51
CA ASP A 26 8.49 -15.86 4.04
C ASP A 26 8.13 -16.80 2.88
N ALA A 27 9.11 -17.56 2.42
CA ALA A 27 8.97 -18.52 1.32
C ALA A 27 7.88 -19.57 1.60
N GLY A 28 7.79 -20.06 2.85
CA GLY A 28 6.78 -21.06 3.23
C GLY A 28 5.36 -20.52 3.11
N LYS A 29 5.13 -19.28 3.58
CA LYS A 29 3.82 -18.63 3.44
C LYS A 29 3.49 -18.30 1.99
N LEU A 30 4.49 -17.91 1.18
CA LEU A 30 4.29 -17.68 -0.26
C LEU A 30 3.89 -18.96 -0.98
N THR A 31 4.58 -20.09 -0.72
CA THR A 31 4.26 -21.38 -1.31
C THR A 31 2.86 -21.84 -0.91
N ALA A 32 2.51 -21.78 0.37
CA ALA A 32 1.17 -22.14 0.83
C ALA A 32 0.07 -21.28 0.18
N LEU A 33 0.35 -19.98 0.00
CA LEU A 33 -0.58 -19.05 -0.66
C LEU A 33 -0.69 -19.36 -2.17
N GLN A 34 0.42 -19.67 -2.83
CA GLN A 34 0.45 -20.10 -4.21
C GLN A 34 -0.40 -21.35 -4.42
N GLU A 35 -0.17 -22.41 -3.62
CA GLU A 35 -0.94 -23.67 -3.69
C GLU A 35 -2.44 -23.44 -3.48
N ARG A 36 -2.81 -22.56 -2.55
CA ARG A 36 -4.21 -22.24 -2.24
C ARG A 36 -4.90 -21.46 -3.37
N LEU A 37 -4.18 -20.59 -4.07
CA LEU A 37 -4.75 -19.67 -5.07
C LEU A 37 -4.59 -20.16 -6.52
N ALA A 38 -3.64 -21.06 -6.79
CA ALA A 38 -3.44 -21.60 -8.13
C ALA A 38 -4.59 -22.55 -8.51
N HIS A 39 -5.10 -22.39 -9.72
CA HIS A 39 -6.07 -23.30 -10.34
C HIS A 39 -6.03 -23.18 -11.87
N ARG A 40 -6.90 -23.91 -12.58
CA ARG A 40 -6.82 -24.05 -14.05
C ARG A 40 -6.82 -22.73 -14.84
N GLU A 41 -7.47 -21.69 -14.31
CA GLU A 41 -7.62 -20.40 -14.99
C GLU A 41 -6.68 -19.32 -14.39
N ARG A 42 -5.84 -19.67 -13.39
CA ARG A 42 -4.96 -18.74 -12.69
C ARG A 42 -3.57 -19.32 -12.50
N GLU A 43 -2.59 -18.66 -13.04
CA GLU A 43 -1.20 -18.87 -12.69
C GLU A 43 -0.82 -17.96 -11.50
N VAL A 44 -0.05 -18.51 -10.56
CA VAL A 44 0.46 -17.77 -9.41
C VAL A 44 1.96 -17.91 -9.37
N ASP A 45 2.65 -16.82 -9.64
CA ASP A 45 4.09 -16.70 -9.52
C ASP A 45 4.45 -16.16 -8.13
N ILE A 46 5.58 -16.59 -7.58
CA ILE A 46 6.06 -16.09 -6.28
C ILE A 46 7.47 -15.54 -6.41
N VAL A 47 7.69 -14.38 -5.78
CA VAL A 47 9.00 -13.76 -5.68
C VAL A 47 9.31 -13.51 -4.21
N GLU A 48 10.15 -14.36 -3.64
CA GLU A 48 10.70 -14.09 -2.30
C GLU A 48 11.60 -12.87 -2.38
N ALA A 49 11.30 -11.85 -1.58
CA ALA A 49 12.01 -10.58 -1.57
C ALA A 49 11.95 -9.89 -0.20
N ASP A 50 13.08 -9.42 0.27
CA ASP A 50 13.17 -8.41 1.32
C ASP A 50 13.26 -7.02 0.68
N LEU A 51 12.17 -6.29 0.71
CA LEU A 51 12.07 -4.99 0.04
C LEU A 51 13.00 -3.91 0.64
N ARG A 52 13.71 -4.17 1.74
CA ARG A 52 14.81 -3.33 2.22
C ARG A 52 16.02 -3.40 1.28
N LEU A 53 16.20 -4.52 0.59
CA LEU A 53 17.36 -4.80 -0.25
C LEU A 53 17.13 -4.32 -1.70
N PRO A 54 18.04 -3.50 -2.27
CA PRO A 54 17.92 -3.03 -3.65
C PRO A 54 17.79 -4.16 -4.68
N GLY A 55 18.64 -5.19 -4.60
CA GLY A 55 18.64 -6.30 -5.53
C GLY A 55 17.33 -7.12 -5.51
N ASP A 56 16.67 -7.22 -4.36
CA ASP A 56 15.37 -7.90 -4.25
C ASP A 56 14.24 -7.07 -4.89
N ARG A 57 14.31 -5.73 -4.78
CA ARG A 57 13.40 -4.83 -5.49
C ARG A 57 13.57 -4.90 -7.00
N GLU A 58 14.83 -4.93 -7.47
CA GLU A 58 15.18 -5.08 -8.89
C GLU A 58 14.66 -6.42 -9.43
N LYS A 59 14.94 -7.53 -8.77
CA LYS A 59 14.44 -8.86 -9.11
C LYS A 59 12.91 -8.90 -9.22
N LEU A 60 12.21 -8.28 -8.27
CA LEU A 60 10.74 -8.21 -8.29
C LEU A 60 10.24 -7.36 -9.47
N ALA A 61 10.87 -6.22 -9.74
CA ALA A 61 10.52 -5.35 -10.85
C ALA A 61 10.74 -6.05 -12.20
N GLU A 62 11.90 -6.66 -12.43
CA GLU A 62 12.22 -7.42 -13.65
C GLU A 62 11.22 -8.55 -13.89
N ARG A 63 10.88 -9.31 -12.84
CA ARG A 63 9.89 -10.39 -12.96
C ARG A 63 8.51 -9.86 -13.30
N SER A 64 8.11 -8.75 -12.68
CA SER A 64 6.82 -8.10 -12.93
C SER A 64 6.72 -7.54 -14.36
N GLU A 65 7.79 -6.95 -14.88
CA GLU A 65 7.85 -6.49 -16.27
C GLU A 65 7.79 -7.66 -17.26
N THR A 66 8.54 -8.73 -16.99
CA THR A 66 8.54 -9.95 -17.84
C THR A 66 7.15 -10.57 -17.95
N LEU A 67 6.37 -10.57 -16.88
CA LEU A 67 5.02 -11.13 -16.84
C LEU A 67 3.93 -10.10 -17.24
N GLY A 68 4.31 -8.87 -17.50
CA GLY A 68 3.42 -7.85 -18.03
C GLY A 68 2.32 -7.43 -17.04
N VAL A 69 2.71 -7.09 -15.80
CA VAL A 69 1.75 -6.64 -14.77
C VAL A 69 0.94 -5.44 -15.26
N ASP A 70 -0.39 -5.53 -15.11
CA ASP A 70 -1.36 -4.47 -15.43
C ASP A 70 -2.11 -3.93 -14.19
N LEU A 71 -2.04 -4.62 -13.04
CA LEU A 71 -2.48 -4.13 -11.74
C LEU A 71 -1.36 -4.30 -10.71
N PHE A 72 -0.89 -3.18 -10.15
CA PHE A 72 0.12 -3.20 -9.08
C PHE A 72 -0.48 -2.70 -7.76
N VAL A 73 -0.46 -3.56 -6.73
CA VAL A 73 -0.87 -3.21 -5.36
C VAL A 73 0.38 -3.07 -4.49
N ASN A 74 0.82 -1.84 -4.31
CA ASN A 74 1.95 -1.50 -3.45
C ASN A 74 1.49 -1.43 -1.99
N ASN A 75 1.56 -2.58 -1.29
CA ASN A 75 0.93 -2.78 0.01
C ASN A 75 1.91 -3.04 1.16
N ALA A 76 3.11 -3.55 0.87
CA ALA A 76 4.07 -3.87 1.91
C ALA A 76 4.35 -2.67 2.83
N GLY A 77 4.39 -2.90 4.13
CA GLY A 77 4.65 -1.84 5.08
C GLY A 77 5.01 -2.38 6.47
N LEU A 78 5.81 -1.61 7.18
CA LEU A 78 6.20 -1.80 8.57
C LEU A 78 5.71 -0.63 9.41
N GLY A 79 5.49 -0.85 10.70
CA GLY A 79 5.18 0.20 11.66
C GLY A 79 5.60 -0.23 13.05
N TYR A 80 6.07 0.74 13.86
CA TYR A 80 6.40 0.57 15.26
C TYR A 80 5.73 1.67 16.08
N PHE A 81 5.00 1.27 17.11
CA PHE A 81 4.37 2.18 18.05
C PHE A 81 5.25 2.32 19.28
N SER A 82 6.04 3.36 19.34
CA SER A 82 7.01 3.61 20.42
C SER A 82 7.40 5.09 20.46
N HIS A 83 8.04 5.52 21.54
CA HIS A 83 8.79 6.78 21.52
C HIS A 83 9.89 6.69 20.47
N PHE A 84 10.04 7.74 19.66
CA PHE A 84 11.05 7.81 18.59
C PHE A 84 12.48 7.52 19.10
N THR A 85 12.79 7.99 20.31
CA THR A 85 14.11 7.79 20.93
C THR A 85 14.32 6.38 21.50
N GLU A 86 13.29 5.54 21.57
CA GLU A 86 13.34 4.18 22.10
C GLU A 86 13.28 3.12 21.00
N THR A 87 12.87 3.50 19.79
CA THR A 87 12.94 2.62 18.62
C THR A 87 14.39 2.50 18.16
N SER A 88 14.83 1.30 17.78
CA SER A 88 16.17 1.13 17.25
C SER A 88 16.38 1.86 15.94
N ALA A 89 17.60 2.33 15.66
CA ALA A 89 17.92 2.98 14.38
C ALA A 89 17.66 2.04 13.18
N ASP A 90 17.87 0.74 13.35
CA ASP A 90 17.63 -0.27 12.30
C ASP A 90 16.12 -0.43 12.01
N ASP A 91 15.26 -0.38 13.02
CA ASP A 91 13.81 -0.45 12.84
C ASP A 91 13.27 0.83 12.18
N GLU A 92 13.78 2.00 12.58
CA GLU A 92 13.45 3.28 11.94
C GLU A 92 13.87 3.29 10.46
N ALA A 93 15.09 2.86 10.16
CA ALA A 93 15.58 2.71 8.79
C ALA A 93 14.74 1.70 7.99
N ALA A 94 14.41 0.54 8.58
CA ALA A 94 13.59 -0.47 7.93
C ALA A 94 12.18 0.04 7.56
N MET A 95 11.55 0.89 8.40
CA MET A 95 10.29 1.54 8.05
C MET A 95 10.44 2.44 6.81
N VAL A 96 11.50 3.25 6.76
CA VAL A 96 11.75 4.14 5.62
C VAL A 96 12.06 3.32 4.37
N ASP A 97 12.91 2.30 4.47
CA ASP A 97 13.28 1.44 3.34
C ASP A 97 12.07 0.74 2.72
N VAL A 98 11.18 0.17 3.55
CA VAL A 98 10.02 -0.58 3.05
C VAL A 98 8.88 0.35 2.63
N ASN A 99 8.55 1.36 3.47
CA ASN A 99 7.36 2.18 3.24
C ASN A 99 7.61 3.35 2.27
N VAL A 100 8.87 3.75 2.06
CA VAL A 100 9.19 4.89 1.18
C VAL A 100 10.04 4.43 0.00
N VAL A 101 11.25 3.92 0.28
CA VAL A 101 12.21 3.60 -0.77
C VAL A 101 11.68 2.50 -1.70
N ALA A 102 11.14 1.42 -1.13
CA ALA A 102 10.59 0.33 -1.94
C ALA A 102 9.31 0.75 -2.69
N VAL A 103 8.43 1.53 -2.06
CA VAL A 103 7.22 2.06 -2.72
C VAL A 103 7.61 2.91 -3.91
N HIS A 104 8.53 3.86 -3.73
CA HIS A 104 9.02 4.72 -4.81
C HIS A 104 9.71 3.91 -5.91
N ALA A 105 10.68 3.06 -5.56
CA ALA A 105 11.49 2.34 -6.53
C ALA A 105 10.64 1.39 -7.41
N LEU A 106 9.74 0.61 -6.80
CA LEU A 106 8.87 -0.31 -7.54
C LEU A 106 7.83 0.45 -8.38
N THR A 107 7.26 1.53 -7.87
CA THR A 107 6.34 2.38 -8.65
C THR A 107 7.06 2.97 -9.86
N HIS A 108 8.25 3.54 -9.67
CA HIS A 108 9.04 4.13 -10.76
C HIS A 108 9.46 3.10 -11.81
N ALA A 109 9.84 1.89 -11.38
CA ALA A 109 10.26 0.83 -12.29
C ALA A 109 9.10 0.26 -13.13
N LEU A 110 7.90 0.08 -12.55
CA LEU A 110 6.80 -0.62 -13.22
C LEU A 110 5.88 0.31 -14.02
N LEU A 111 5.71 1.56 -13.58
CA LEU A 111 4.72 2.47 -14.13
C LEU A 111 4.88 2.72 -15.64
N PRO A 112 6.08 2.96 -16.20
CA PRO A 112 6.25 3.18 -17.63
C PRO A 112 5.79 1.99 -18.48
N GLY A 113 6.19 0.76 -18.11
CA GLY A 113 5.83 -0.45 -18.83
C GLY A 113 4.32 -0.75 -18.74
N MET A 114 3.70 -0.49 -17.58
CA MET A 114 2.24 -0.61 -17.42
C MET A 114 1.48 0.33 -18.37
N ILE A 115 1.91 1.58 -18.50
CA ILE A 115 1.29 2.57 -19.39
C ILE A 115 1.46 2.14 -20.85
N GLU A 116 2.65 1.77 -21.28
CA GLU A 116 2.91 1.36 -22.67
C GLU A 116 2.10 0.14 -23.09
N ARG A 117 1.99 -0.88 -22.24
CA ARG A 117 1.18 -2.07 -22.50
C ARG A 117 -0.30 -1.73 -22.67
N THR A 118 -0.81 -0.81 -21.88
CA THR A 118 -2.23 -0.41 -21.96
C THR A 118 -2.54 0.46 -23.20
N LYS A 119 -1.62 1.31 -23.62
CA LYS A 119 -1.73 2.04 -24.90
C LYS A 119 -1.89 1.07 -26.08
N ALA A 120 -1.12 -0.01 -26.07
CA ALA A 120 -1.17 -1.02 -27.13
C ALA A 120 -2.46 -1.84 -27.14
N THR A 121 -3.10 -2.05 -25.97
CA THR A 121 -4.26 -2.95 -25.81
C THR A 121 -5.60 -2.21 -25.72
N GLY A 122 -5.61 -0.89 -25.54
CA GLY A 122 -6.81 -0.09 -25.27
C GLY A 122 -7.44 -0.36 -23.90
N ARG A 123 -6.74 -1.09 -23.00
CA ARG A 123 -7.15 -1.37 -21.61
C ARG A 123 -6.59 -0.27 -20.69
N ARG A 124 -7.00 -0.26 -19.42
CA ARG A 124 -6.41 0.62 -18.42
C ARG A 124 -5.62 -0.20 -17.40
N ALA A 125 -4.45 0.30 -17.03
CA ALA A 125 -3.68 -0.25 -15.92
C ALA A 125 -4.22 0.26 -14.57
N GLY A 126 -3.81 -0.36 -13.48
CA GLY A 126 -4.17 0.06 -12.13
C GLY A 126 -2.96 0.09 -11.19
N LEU A 127 -2.83 1.17 -10.42
CA LEU A 127 -1.88 1.28 -9.31
C LEU A 127 -2.64 1.61 -8.03
N ILE A 128 -2.51 0.76 -7.02
CA ILE A 128 -3.00 1.04 -5.67
C ILE A 128 -1.79 1.18 -4.73
N ILE A 129 -1.62 2.36 -4.15
CA ILE A 129 -0.63 2.58 -3.07
C ILE A 129 -1.39 2.55 -1.74
N VAL A 130 -1.05 1.59 -0.89
CA VAL A 130 -1.69 1.42 0.42
C VAL A 130 -0.98 2.32 1.44
N SER A 131 -1.56 3.50 1.62
CA SER A 131 -1.19 4.45 2.67
C SER A 131 -1.88 4.08 4.00
N SER A 132 -2.37 5.06 4.74
CA SER A 132 -3.12 4.91 5.99
C SER A 132 -3.86 6.21 6.32
N VAL A 133 -4.87 6.14 7.18
CA VAL A 133 -5.49 7.35 7.77
C VAL A 133 -4.47 8.20 8.53
N VAL A 134 -3.45 7.59 9.12
CA VAL A 134 -2.39 8.33 9.83
C VAL A 134 -1.46 9.13 8.89
N GLY A 135 -1.49 8.87 7.59
CA GLY A 135 -0.79 9.68 6.60
C GLY A 135 -1.36 11.09 6.42
N HIS A 136 -2.55 11.36 6.95
CA HIS A 136 -3.18 12.68 6.87
C HIS A 136 -2.81 13.62 8.04
N VAL A 137 -2.31 13.06 9.14
CA VAL A 137 -2.06 13.82 10.39
C VAL A 137 -0.80 13.29 11.10
N PRO A 138 -0.07 14.15 11.82
CA PRO A 138 0.99 13.69 12.70
C PRO A 138 0.41 12.88 13.87
N VAL A 139 1.02 11.73 14.18
CA VAL A 139 0.57 10.84 15.25
C VAL A 139 1.71 10.58 16.21
N PRO A 140 1.63 11.04 17.48
CA PRO A 140 2.61 10.68 18.52
C PRO A 140 2.76 9.17 18.63
N TYR A 141 3.96 8.70 18.92
CA TYR A 141 4.38 7.29 18.99
C TYR A 141 4.36 6.54 17.64
N PHE A 142 3.80 7.13 16.58
CA PHE A 142 3.87 6.67 15.20
C PHE A 142 4.54 7.70 14.28
N ALA A 143 5.47 8.51 14.77
CA ALA A 143 6.02 9.64 14.03
C ALA A 143 6.56 9.25 12.66
N THR A 144 7.49 8.29 12.60
CA THR A 144 8.09 7.82 11.34
C THR A 144 7.06 7.09 10.49
N TYR A 145 6.24 6.21 11.08
CA TYR A 145 5.19 5.52 10.34
C TYR A 145 4.21 6.51 9.68
N ALA A 146 3.71 7.50 10.42
CA ALA A 146 2.82 8.51 9.88
C ALA A 146 3.48 9.33 8.75
N ALA A 147 4.76 9.70 8.91
CA ALA A 147 5.52 10.39 7.89
C ALA A 147 5.69 9.55 6.60
N THR A 148 5.99 8.25 6.73
CA THR A 148 6.08 7.34 5.58
C THR A 148 4.72 7.19 4.87
N LYS A 149 3.62 7.14 5.62
CA LYS A 149 2.27 7.04 5.02
C LYS A 149 1.78 8.37 4.42
N ALA A 150 2.28 9.49 4.91
CA ALA A 150 2.09 10.80 4.26
C ALA A 150 2.84 10.87 2.91
N PHE A 151 4.05 10.30 2.84
CA PHE A 151 4.78 10.14 1.57
C PHE A 151 3.96 9.31 0.56
N ASP A 152 3.45 8.13 0.96
CA ASP A 152 2.64 7.26 0.11
C ASP A 152 1.40 7.98 -0.45
N LEU A 153 0.71 8.73 0.42
CA LEU A 153 -0.47 9.52 0.05
C LEU A 153 -0.10 10.60 -0.98
N ALA A 154 0.91 11.42 -0.67
CA ALA A 154 1.32 12.51 -1.54
C ALA A 154 1.83 12.01 -2.90
N LEU A 155 2.60 10.91 -2.92
CA LEU A 155 3.08 10.29 -4.15
C LEU A 155 1.91 9.82 -5.03
N ALA A 156 0.94 9.10 -4.45
CA ALA A 156 -0.20 8.59 -5.20
C ALA A 156 -1.08 9.71 -5.75
N GLU A 157 -1.35 10.77 -4.95
CA GLU A 157 -2.13 11.93 -5.40
C GLU A 157 -1.41 12.70 -6.52
N GLY A 158 -0.10 12.94 -6.38
CA GLY A 158 0.72 13.59 -7.40
C GLY A 158 0.72 12.84 -8.72
N LEU A 159 1.00 11.52 -8.67
CA LEU A 159 0.98 10.66 -9.86
C LEU A 159 -0.41 10.58 -10.51
N ALA A 160 -1.50 10.53 -9.72
CA ALA A 160 -2.86 10.50 -10.24
C ALA A 160 -3.26 11.78 -10.98
N GLU A 161 -2.67 12.92 -10.60
CA GLU A 161 -2.86 14.18 -11.34
C GLU A 161 -1.97 14.25 -12.57
N GLU A 162 -0.67 13.97 -12.40
CA GLU A 162 0.34 14.03 -13.46
C GLU A 162 0.00 13.12 -14.64
N LEU A 163 -0.55 11.94 -14.36
CA LEU A 163 -0.86 10.90 -15.34
C LEU A 163 -2.36 10.81 -15.67
N SER A 164 -3.12 11.89 -15.44
CA SER A 164 -4.58 11.90 -15.65
C SER A 164 -4.99 11.62 -17.11
N ASP A 165 -4.14 11.99 -18.08
CA ASP A 165 -4.36 11.75 -19.51
C ASP A 165 -3.85 10.38 -20.00
N GLU A 166 -3.15 9.63 -19.13
CA GLU A 166 -2.61 8.31 -19.45
C GLU A 166 -3.62 7.19 -19.13
N PRO A 167 -3.55 6.04 -19.82
CA PRO A 167 -4.48 4.92 -19.60
C PRO A 167 -4.17 4.13 -18.33
N ILE A 168 -4.04 4.83 -17.20
CA ILE A 168 -3.80 4.24 -15.89
C ILE A 168 -4.71 4.86 -14.83
N ASP A 169 -5.18 4.03 -13.91
CA ASP A 169 -5.94 4.46 -12.73
C ASP A 169 -5.06 4.35 -11.49
N ILE A 170 -4.93 5.43 -10.72
CA ILE A 170 -4.07 5.48 -9.53
C ILE A 170 -4.92 5.81 -8.30
N LEU A 171 -4.75 5.02 -7.24
CA LEU A 171 -5.49 5.15 -6.00
C LEU A 171 -4.56 5.17 -4.78
N ALA A 172 -4.64 6.21 -3.96
CA ALA A 172 -4.20 6.17 -2.57
C ALA A 172 -5.30 5.50 -1.73
N LEU A 173 -5.05 4.28 -1.27
CA LEU A 173 -5.92 3.59 -0.33
C LEU A 173 -5.46 3.90 1.09
N CYS A 174 -6.30 4.54 1.91
CA CYS A 174 -6.00 4.95 3.28
C CYS A 174 -6.88 4.14 4.25
N PRO A 175 -6.47 2.93 4.64
CA PRO A 175 -7.17 2.16 5.67
C PRO A 175 -7.11 2.85 7.01
N GLY A 176 -8.19 2.70 7.79
CA GLY A 176 -8.16 2.92 9.23
C GLY A 176 -7.70 1.68 9.98
N ALA A 177 -8.18 1.50 11.21
CA ALA A 177 -7.97 0.28 11.96
C ALA A 177 -8.47 -0.93 11.17
N THR A 178 -7.57 -1.87 10.88
CA THR A 178 -7.87 -3.05 10.07
C THR A 178 -7.47 -4.30 10.82
N ALA A 179 -8.34 -5.29 10.90
CA ALA A 179 -8.10 -6.56 11.59
C ALA A 179 -7.03 -7.38 10.83
N THR A 180 -5.79 -7.22 11.23
CA THR A 180 -4.59 -7.86 10.68
C THR A 180 -3.54 -8.04 11.78
N ASP A 181 -2.48 -8.79 11.52
CA ASP A 181 -1.35 -8.91 12.45
C ASP A 181 -0.49 -7.63 12.55
N PHE A 182 -0.82 -6.57 11.81
CA PHE A 182 -0.03 -5.33 11.83
C PHE A 182 0.01 -4.73 13.24
N GLN A 183 -1.10 -4.74 13.96
CA GLN A 183 -1.23 -4.17 15.29
C GLN A 183 -0.28 -4.83 16.29
N SER A 184 -0.30 -6.15 16.35
CA SER A 184 0.56 -6.92 17.26
C SER A 184 2.04 -6.77 16.89
N ARG A 185 2.35 -6.73 15.59
CA ARG A 185 3.71 -6.51 15.10
C ARG A 185 4.23 -5.10 15.36
N ALA A 186 3.35 -4.11 15.28
CA ALA A 186 3.69 -2.72 15.56
C ALA A 186 3.79 -2.40 17.06
N GLY A 187 3.35 -3.29 17.95
CA GLY A 187 3.30 -3.03 19.39
C GLY A 187 2.23 -1.99 19.78
N ALA A 188 1.25 -1.74 18.90
CA ALA A 188 0.23 -0.73 19.14
C ALA A 188 -0.84 -1.23 20.13
N PRO A 189 -1.36 -0.36 21.03
CA PRO A 189 -2.41 -0.71 21.97
C PRO A 189 -3.65 -1.27 21.28
N MET A 190 -4.22 -2.36 21.80
CA MET A 190 -5.35 -3.06 21.19
C MET A 190 -6.64 -2.22 21.14
N ASP A 191 -6.84 -1.34 22.11
CA ASP A 191 -8.00 -0.43 22.20
C ASP A 191 -8.05 0.61 21.06
N MET A 192 -6.91 0.93 20.44
CA MET A 192 -6.88 1.75 19.22
C MET A 192 -7.63 1.11 18.04
N PHE A 193 -7.99 -0.17 18.15
CA PHE A 193 -8.50 -0.99 17.06
C PHE A 193 -9.85 -1.66 17.35
N ASP A 194 -10.56 -1.23 18.42
CA ASP A 194 -11.86 -1.80 18.86
C ASP A 194 -12.93 -1.87 17.75
N ARG A 195 -12.78 -1.12 16.68
CA ARG A 195 -13.67 -1.09 15.52
C ARG A 195 -12.92 -1.39 14.22
N ALA A 196 -11.99 -2.34 14.27
CA ALA A 196 -11.21 -2.70 13.10
C ALA A 196 -12.09 -3.25 11.96
N GLU A 197 -11.87 -2.72 10.77
CA GLU A 197 -12.46 -3.22 9.53
C GLU A 197 -11.73 -4.50 9.08
N SER A 198 -12.44 -5.46 8.46
CA SER A 198 -11.77 -6.63 7.91
C SER A 198 -10.90 -6.26 6.70
N ALA A 199 -9.75 -6.93 6.57
CA ALA A 199 -8.84 -6.75 5.43
C ALA A 199 -9.55 -6.95 4.08
N THR A 200 -10.46 -7.93 4.00
CA THR A 200 -11.28 -8.20 2.81
C THR A 200 -12.21 -7.03 2.46
N SER A 201 -12.80 -6.37 3.46
CA SER A 201 -13.64 -5.18 3.23
C SER A 201 -12.79 -4.02 2.68
N VAL A 202 -11.61 -3.78 3.26
CA VAL A 202 -10.66 -2.75 2.79
C VAL A 202 -10.26 -3.01 1.34
N ALA A 203 -9.85 -4.25 1.01
CA ALA A 203 -9.44 -4.63 -0.34
C ALA A 203 -10.58 -4.47 -1.36
N ARG A 204 -11.81 -4.91 -1.03
CA ARG A 204 -12.98 -4.72 -1.90
C ARG A 204 -13.32 -3.25 -2.14
N LYS A 205 -13.23 -2.42 -1.10
CA LYS A 205 -13.43 -0.97 -1.25
C LYS A 205 -12.36 -0.35 -2.13
N GLY A 206 -11.09 -0.75 -1.97
CA GLY A 206 -9.98 -0.33 -2.82
C GLY A 206 -10.23 -0.64 -4.28
N MET A 207 -10.54 -1.89 -4.61
CA MET A 207 -10.85 -2.29 -5.99
C MET A 207 -12.04 -1.54 -6.60
N ARG A 208 -13.09 -1.27 -5.82
CA ARG A 208 -14.25 -0.49 -6.29
C ARG A 208 -13.95 1.00 -6.48
N ALA A 209 -12.96 1.54 -5.77
CA ALA A 209 -12.60 2.94 -5.84
C ALA A 209 -11.59 3.24 -6.96
N LEU A 210 -10.80 2.25 -7.37
CA LEU A 210 -9.85 2.37 -8.48
C LEU A 210 -10.59 2.77 -9.76
N GLY A 211 -10.10 3.77 -10.47
CA GLY A 211 -10.75 4.36 -11.65
C GLY A 211 -11.90 5.34 -11.32
N HIS A 212 -12.32 5.46 -10.05
CA HIS A 212 -13.40 6.36 -9.63
C HIS A 212 -12.96 7.41 -8.61
N ARG A 213 -11.87 7.19 -7.90
CA ARG A 213 -11.33 8.07 -6.87
C ARG A 213 -9.82 8.07 -6.91
N ARG A 214 -9.20 9.21 -6.57
CA ARG A 214 -7.74 9.31 -6.37
C ARG A 214 -7.34 8.92 -4.95
N VAL A 215 -8.22 9.19 -3.97
CA VAL A 215 -8.01 8.85 -2.56
C VAL A 215 -9.25 8.17 -1.99
N LEU A 216 -9.05 7.07 -1.28
CA LEU A 216 -10.09 6.40 -0.51
C LEU A 216 -9.66 6.19 0.94
N VAL A 217 -10.32 6.89 1.87
CA VAL A 217 -10.30 6.53 3.30
C VAL A 217 -11.37 5.45 3.53
N SER A 218 -10.99 4.27 4.02
CA SER A 218 -11.90 3.11 4.04
C SER A 218 -13.03 3.20 5.07
N GLN A 219 -12.82 3.90 6.19
CA GLN A 219 -13.79 4.02 7.29
C GLN A 219 -14.52 5.37 7.27
N LEU A 220 -15.85 5.36 7.20
CA LEU A 220 -16.67 6.56 7.07
C LEU A 220 -16.51 7.59 8.22
N PRO A 221 -16.50 7.19 9.52
CA PRO A 221 -16.30 8.14 10.61
C PRO A 221 -14.95 8.88 10.54
N MET A 222 -13.88 8.18 10.15
CA MET A 222 -12.56 8.77 9.95
C MET A 222 -12.53 9.71 8.74
N ARG A 223 -13.27 9.40 7.68
CA ARG A 223 -13.39 10.29 6.50
C ARG A 223 -13.94 11.66 6.87
N LEU A 224 -14.99 11.70 7.70
CA LEU A 224 -15.61 12.95 8.15
C LEU A 224 -14.67 13.72 9.10
N GLY A 225 -14.00 13.03 10.03
CA GLY A 225 -13.03 13.63 10.94
C GLY A 225 -11.80 14.20 10.24
N LEU A 226 -11.26 13.50 9.24
CA LEU A 226 -10.12 13.97 8.46
C LEU A 226 -10.45 15.21 7.63
N SER A 227 -11.63 15.26 6.99
CA SER A 227 -12.06 16.43 6.22
C SER A 227 -12.11 17.70 7.07
N TYR A 228 -12.49 17.59 8.35
CA TYR A 228 -12.55 18.72 9.26
C TYR A 228 -11.17 19.10 9.83
N ASN A 229 -10.41 18.12 10.32
CA ASN A 229 -9.12 18.35 10.96
C ASN A 229 -8.01 18.77 9.98
N THR A 230 -8.01 18.25 8.73
CA THR A 230 -6.98 18.59 7.74
C THR A 230 -7.02 20.07 7.37
N VAL A 231 -8.21 20.68 7.27
CA VAL A 231 -8.37 22.10 6.99
C VAL A 231 -7.95 22.94 8.20
N ILE A 232 -8.38 22.56 9.41
CA ILE A 232 -8.07 23.33 10.64
C ILE A 232 -6.58 23.22 10.98
N HIS A 233 -5.95 22.07 10.84
CA HIS A 233 -4.54 21.91 11.17
C HIS A 233 -3.64 22.72 10.21
N ARG A 234 -3.94 22.77 8.92
CA ARG A 234 -3.22 23.63 7.95
C ARG A 234 -3.37 25.10 8.27
N ILE A 235 -4.57 25.54 8.69
CA ILE A 235 -4.82 26.94 9.07
C ILE A 235 -4.12 27.28 10.39
N ALA A 236 -4.16 26.40 11.39
CA ALA A 236 -3.54 26.65 12.70
C ALA A 236 -2.01 26.67 12.64
N THR A 237 -1.38 25.84 11.79
CA THR A 237 0.09 25.80 11.65
C THR A 237 0.64 26.95 10.79
N THR A 238 -0.13 27.50 9.86
CA THR A 238 0.26 28.69 9.09
C THR A 238 0.06 29.99 9.85
N GLY A 239 -0.80 30.02 10.89
CA GLY A 239 -1.01 31.22 11.73
C GLY A 239 -0.10 31.37 12.95
N ALA A 240 0.72 30.35 13.29
CA ALA A 240 1.57 30.34 14.46
C ALA A 240 2.99 30.94 14.24
N HIS A 241 3.30 31.41 13.02
CA HIS A 241 4.59 31.97 12.62
C HIS A 241 4.47 33.38 11.99
N ALA A 242 3.41 34.13 12.32
CA ALA A 242 3.26 35.53 11.96
C ALA A 242 3.44 36.44 13.18
#